data_5c515b5573a932214c64426b440dc170
#
_entry.id   5c515b5573a932214c64426b440dc170
#
_cell.length_a   1.000
_cell.length_b   1.000
_cell.length_c   1.000
_cell.angle_alpha   90.00
_cell.angle_beta   90.00
_cell.angle_gamma   90.00
#
_symmetry.space_group_name_H-M   'P 1'
#
loop_
_entity.id
_entity.type
_entity.pdbx_description
1 polymer ?
#
loop_
_entity_poly.entity_id
_entity_poly.type
_entity_poly.pdbx_seq_one_letter_code
_entity_poly.pdbx_strand_id
1 'polypeptide(L)'
;LIGPVFVNVPALLAWQLERRFEPVRDLPDDVDGILVLGGAVDWRVTGSRGQLNMNSAAERVIAGTALARRFPDATLAFTGLYREDVVQEFVPTPRATSMFFGDEFRGRPMVFIGESRSTYEDGLLALERLQPRSGETWLLVTSAWHMPRAYGVFRQLGWNVVPYPVDYLTAGEPQLLRFDPRPGALLGDLDRMVREWGALLVYERSGRIAAGGL
;
A
#
# COMPACT_ATOMS: atom_id res chain seq x y z
N LEU A 1 -3.84 -39.52 -11.74
CA LEU A 1 -4.87 -38.45 -11.54
C LEU A 1 -4.29 -37.16 -12.04
N ILE A 2 -4.64 -36.76 -13.29
CA ILE A 2 -4.30 -35.46 -13.84
C ILE A 2 -5.37 -34.52 -13.27
N GLY A 3 -5.01 -33.74 -12.25
CA GLY A 3 -5.89 -32.69 -11.73
C GLY A 3 -6.11 -31.56 -12.78
N PRO A 4 -7.19 -30.80 -12.69
CA PRO A 4 -7.45 -29.73 -13.64
C PRO A 4 -6.31 -28.71 -13.62
N VAL A 5 -5.70 -28.47 -14.78
CA VAL A 5 -4.73 -27.39 -14.98
C VAL A 5 -5.52 -26.14 -15.23
N PHE A 6 -5.45 -25.18 -14.31
CA PHE A 6 -6.08 -23.88 -14.47
C PHE A 6 -5.09 -22.89 -15.09
N VAL A 7 -5.56 -22.11 -16.05
CA VAL A 7 -4.81 -20.93 -16.52
C VAL A 7 -4.88 -19.86 -15.42
N ASN A 8 -3.73 -19.49 -14.89
CA ASN A 8 -3.62 -18.49 -13.83
C ASN A 8 -3.70 -17.07 -14.41
N VAL A 9 -4.89 -16.68 -14.91
CA VAL A 9 -5.15 -15.34 -15.42
C VAL A 9 -4.85 -14.23 -14.38
N PRO A 10 -5.21 -14.40 -13.09
CA PRO A 10 -4.84 -13.42 -12.07
C PRO A 10 -3.34 -13.14 -12.01
N ALA A 11 -2.50 -14.17 -12.08
CA ALA A 11 -1.04 -13.99 -12.06
C ALA A 11 -0.53 -13.18 -13.26
N LEU A 12 -1.10 -13.39 -14.45
CA LEU A 12 -0.75 -12.61 -15.63
C LEU A 12 -1.13 -11.13 -15.45
N LEU A 13 -2.33 -10.86 -14.95
CA LEU A 13 -2.81 -9.49 -14.71
C LEU A 13 -1.99 -8.80 -13.62
N ALA A 14 -1.66 -9.49 -12.54
CA ALA A 14 -0.79 -8.97 -11.48
C ALA A 14 0.61 -8.67 -12.01
N TRP A 15 1.24 -9.61 -12.71
CA TRP A 15 2.56 -9.44 -13.28
C TRP A 15 2.66 -8.21 -14.20
N GLN A 16 1.64 -7.93 -15.01
CA GLN A 16 1.60 -6.75 -15.88
C GLN A 16 1.64 -5.42 -15.10
N LEU A 17 1.15 -5.41 -13.87
CA LEU A 17 1.21 -4.26 -12.98
C LEU A 17 2.56 -4.22 -12.24
N GLU A 18 2.96 -5.34 -11.65
CA GLU A 18 4.13 -5.45 -10.79
C GLU A 18 5.45 -5.21 -11.52
N ARG A 19 5.58 -5.68 -12.76
CA ARG A 19 6.80 -5.50 -13.57
C ARG A 19 7.12 -4.05 -13.92
N ARG A 20 6.21 -3.12 -13.65
CA ARG A 20 6.42 -1.68 -13.92
C ARG A 20 7.29 -1.03 -12.85
N PHE A 21 7.39 -1.66 -11.68
CA PHE A 21 8.17 -1.18 -10.55
C PHE A 21 8.97 -2.33 -9.96
N GLU A 22 10.27 -2.30 -10.21
CA GLU A 22 11.20 -3.30 -9.67
C GLU A 22 11.35 -3.17 -8.15
N PRO A 23 11.64 -4.28 -7.44
CA PRO A 23 12.00 -4.23 -6.03
C PRO A 23 13.18 -3.29 -5.80
N VAL A 24 13.05 -2.40 -4.83
CA VAL A 24 14.11 -1.43 -4.52
C VAL A 24 15.28 -2.16 -3.87
N ARG A 25 16.42 -2.18 -4.55
CA ARG A 25 17.67 -2.79 -4.06
C ARG A 25 18.53 -1.77 -3.35
N ASP A 26 18.62 -0.57 -3.91
CA ASP A 26 19.40 0.53 -3.39
C ASP A 26 18.46 1.65 -2.94
N LEU A 27 18.48 1.95 -1.66
CA LEU A 27 17.70 3.04 -1.09
C LEU A 27 18.50 4.35 -1.18
N PRO A 28 17.82 5.49 -1.30
CA PRO A 28 18.48 6.79 -1.13
C PRO A 28 19.22 6.85 0.20
N ASP A 29 20.32 7.60 0.25
CA ASP A 29 21.09 7.79 1.49
C ASP A 29 20.27 8.59 2.51
N ASP A 30 19.53 9.59 2.05
CA ASP A 30 18.67 10.45 2.86
C ASP A 30 17.19 10.26 2.45
N VAL A 31 16.35 10.06 3.46
CA VAL A 31 14.89 9.93 3.32
C VAL A 31 14.22 10.83 4.35
N ASP A 32 13.45 11.81 3.87
CA ASP A 32 12.72 12.76 4.71
C ASP A 32 11.39 12.20 5.19
N GLY A 33 10.78 11.31 4.40
CA GLY A 33 9.52 10.72 4.78
C GLY A 33 9.22 9.34 4.16
N ILE A 34 8.38 8.60 4.86
CA ILE A 34 7.90 7.28 4.49
C ILE A 34 6.37 7.33 4.56
N LEU A 35 5.73 7.26 3.40
CA LEU A 35 4.28 7.24 3.29
C LEU A 35 3.79 5.83 2.96
N VAL A 36 3.11 5.21 3.90
CA VAL A 36 2.54 3.88 3.78
C VAL A 36 1.06 3.98 3.44
N LEU A 37 0.65 3.47 2.28
CA LEU A 37 -0.75 3.47 1.89
C LEU A 37 -1.56 2.40 2.62
N GLY A 38 -2.78 2.77 2.95
CA GLY A 38 -3.73 1.98 3.71
C GLY A 38 -4.24 0.71 3.01
N GLY A 39 -5.24 0.10 3.65
CA GLY A 39 -5.88 -1.13 3.19
C GLY A 39 -5.32 -2.41 3.83
N ALA A 40 -4.37 -2.30 4.77
CA ALA A 40 -3.79 -3.43 5.48
C ALA A 40 -4.62 -3.90 6.70
N VAL A 41 -5.50 -3.07 7.24
CA VAL A 41 -6.29 -3.37 8.44
C VAL A 41 -7.75 -3.68 8.10
N ASP A 42 -8.27 -4.78 8.61
CA ASP A 42 -9.72 -5.05 8.63
C ASP A 42 -10.35 -4.36 9.84
N TRP A 43 -10.88 -3.16 9.61
CA TRP A 43 -11.45 -2.34 10.68
C TRP A 43 -12.71 -2.93 11.29
N ARG A 44 -13.50 -3.67 10.53
CA ARG A 44 -14.71 -4.32 11.03
C ARG A 44 -14.36 -5.38 12.07
N VAL A 45 -13.38 -6.21 11.78
CA VAL A 45 -12.93 -7.25 12.71
C VAL A 45 -12.15 -6.63 13.87
N THR A 46 -11.27 -5.67 13.60
CA THR A 46 -10.49 -4.96 14.62
C THR A 46 -11.42 -4.29 15.65
N GLY A 47 -12.41 -3.52 15.20
CA GLY A 47 -13.37 -2.86 16.10
C GLY A 47 -14.25 -3.84 16.89
N SER A 48 -14.70 -4.95 16.26
CA SER A 48 -15.56 -5.92 16.94
C SER A 48 -14.83 -6.81 17.95
N ARG A 49 -13.52 -6.99 17.79
CA ARG A 49 -12.71 -7.90 18.63
C ARG A 49 -11.80 -7.17 19.60
N GLY A 50 -11.61 -5.86 19.45
CA GLY A 50 -10.65 -5.09 20.26
C GLY A 50 -9.20 -5.54 20.04
N GLN A 51 -8.93 -6.17 18.92
CA GLN A 51 -7.62 -6.72 18.56
C GLN A 51 -7.31 -6.34 17.11
N LEU A 52 -6.06 -5.91 16.84
CA LEU A 52 -5.62 -5.60 15.49
C LEU A 52 -5.78 -6.82 14.57
N ASN A 53 -6.57 -6.66 13.52
CA ASN A 53 -6.74 -7.66 12.48
C ASN A 53 -6.20 -7.12 11.16
N MET A 54 -5.12 -7.74 10.67
CA MET A 54 -4.49 -7.35 9.41
C MET A 54 -4.84 -8.37 8.32
N ASN A 55 -4.97 -7.88 7.10
CA ASN A 55 -5.20 -8.69 5.91
C ASN A 55 -3.89 -9.00 5.15
N SER A 56 -3.99 -9.50 3.93
CA SER A 56 -2.84 -9.85 3.09
C SER A 56 -1.89 -8.68 2.77
N ALA A 57 -2.33 -7.43 2.88
CA ALA A 57 -1.50 -6.24 2.64
C ALA A 57 -0.67 -5.81 3.88
N ALA A 58 -0.58 -6.65 4.92
CA ALA A 58 0.21 -6.40 6.12
C ALA A 58 1.68 -6.07 5.83
N GLU A 59 2.23 -6.58 4.74
CA GLU A 59 3.61 -6.31 4.31
C GLU A 59 3.89 -4.82 4.14
N ARG A 60 2.90 -4.00 3.78
CA ARG A 60 3.06 -2.54 3.70
C ARG A 60 3.44 -1.94 5.05
N VAL A 61 2.77 -2.36 6.12
CA VAL A 61 3.04 -1.87 7.47
C VAL A 61 4.38 -2.38 7.97
N ILE A 62 4.69 -3.66 7.73
CA ILE A 62 5.97 -4.28 8.08
C ILE A 62 7.12 -3.55 7.39
N ALA A 63 7.02 -3.31 6.08
CA ALA A 63 8.04 -2.61 5.32
C ALA A 63 8.19 -1.16 5.76
N GLY A 64 7.08 -0.43 5.95
CA GLY A 64 7.10 0.94 6.46
C GLY A 64 7.79 1.04 7.81
N THR A 65 7.51 0.09 8.71
CA THR A 65 8.17 0.00 10.02
C THR A 65 9.66 -0.30 9.91
N ALA A 66 10.04 -1.21 9.01
CA ALA A 66 11.45 -1.55 8.78
C ALA A 66 12.23 -0.35 8.20
N LEU A 67 11.65 0.37 7.24
CA LEU A 67 12.20 1.59 6.70
C LEU A 67 12.34 2.68 7.76
N ALA A 68 11.34 2.83 8.61
CA ALA A 68 11.38 3.81 9.69
C ALA A 68 12.48 3.51 10.73
N ARG A 69 12.83 2.24 10.97
CA ARG A 69 14.01 1.89 11.78
C ARG A 69 15.31 2.26 11.08
N ARG A 70 15.38 2.10 9.76
CA ARG A 70 16.57 2.44 8.96
C ARG A 70 16.77 3.95 8.84
N PHE A 71 15.67 4.71 8.77
CA PHE A 71 15.67 6.17 8.66
C PHE A 71 14.98 6.77 9.89
N PRO A 72 15.66 6.86 11.03
CA PRO A 72 15.04 7.26 12.29
C PRO A 72 14.53 8.70 12.29
N ASP A 73 15.10 9.58 11.47
CA ASP A 73 14.73 10.99 11.36
C ASP A 73 13.62 11.23 10.34
N ALA A 74 13.30 10.24 9.49
CA ALA A 74 12.24 10.36 8.51
C ALA A 74 10.85 10.40 9.17
N THR A 75 9.97 11.25 8.64
CA THR A 75 8.56 11.27 9.03
C THR A 75 7.87 9.99 8.58
N LEU A 76 7.26 9.25 9.52
CA LEU A 76 6.47 8.07 9.19
C LEU A 76 4.99 8.44 9.12
N ALA A 77 4.38 8.22 7.95
CA ALA A 77 2.98 8.53 7.71
C ALA A 77 2.20 7.32 7.18
N PHE A 78 0.95 7.22 7.58
CA PHE A 78 0.04 6.15 7.14
C PHE A 78 -1.26 6.76 6.65
N THR A 79 -1.76 6.33 5.47
CA THR A 79 -3.13 6.59 5.05
C THR A 79 -4.03 5.41 5.43
N GLY A 80 -5.28 5.66 5.78
CA GLY A 80 -6.28 4.61 5.99
C GLY A 80 -5.93 3.54 7.03
N LEU A 81 -4.87 3.73 7.82
CA LEU A 81 -4.54 2.84 8.94
C LEU A 81 -5.41 3.12 10.17
N TYR A 82 -6.11 4.24 10.20
CA TYR A 82 -6.93 4.69 11.28
C TYR A 82 -8.30 5.17 10.77
N ARG A 83 -9.36 4.79 11.46
CA ARG A 83 -10.72 5.27 11.20
C ARG A 83 -11.35 5.69 12.52
N GLU A 84 -11.59 6.98 12.70
CA GLU A 84 -12.19 7.56 13.90
C GLU A 84 -13.60 7.02 14.19
N ASP A 85 -14.38 6.75 13.13
CA ASP A 85 -15.75 6.25 13.23
C ASP A 85 -15.85 4.80 13.71
N VAL A 86 -14.77 4.05 13.66
CA VAL A 86 -14.75 2.64 14.07
C VAL A 86 -14.04 2.42 15.40
N VAL A 87 -13.11 3.30 15.76
CA VAL A 87 -12.20 3.05 16.90
C VAL A 87 -12.00 4.32 17.74
N GLN A 88 -13.04 4.75 18.46
CA GLN A 88 -12.90 5.84 19.43
C GLN A 88 -11.84 5.54 20.53
N GLU A 89 -11.48 4.27 20.73
CA GLU A 89 -10.49 3.84 21.73
C GLU A 89 -9.07 3.65 21.17
N PHE A 90 -8.89 3.60 19.83
CA PHE A 90 -7.59 3.43 19.18
C PHE A 90 -7.03 4.76 18.64
N VAL A 91 -7.22 5.85 19.35
CA VAL A 91 -6.47 7.08 19.10
C VAL A 91 -4.97 6.72 19.09
N PRO A 92 -4.13 7.32 18.24
CA PRO A 92 -2.68 7.14 18.26
C PRO A 92 -2.11 7.67 19.57
N THR A 93 -2.42 6.96 20.65
CA THR A 93 -1.77 7.16 21.95
C THR A 93 -0.39 6.50 21.87
N PRO A 94 0.58 6.94 22.67
CA PRO A 94 1.87 6.26 22.79
C PRO A 94 1.73 4.76 23.03
N ARG A 95 0.63 4.35 23.68
CA ARG A 95 0.32 2.93 23.92
C ARG A 95 -0.12 2.21 22.65
N ALA A 96 -1.02 2.81 21.87
CA ALA A 96 -1.44 2.22 20.59
C ALA A 96 -0.25 2.14 19.63
N THR A 97 0.59 3.17 19.55
CA THR A 97 1.81 3.17 18.74
C THR A 97 2.72 2.01 19.12
N SER A 98 2.99 1.79 20.40
CA SER A 98 3.85 0.68 20.85
C SER A 98 3.21 -0.69 20.60
N MET A 99 1.88 -0.81 20.70
CA MET A 99 1.18 -2.07 20.37
C MET A 99 1.27 -2.43 18.89
N PHE A 100 1.26 -1.44 17.99
CA PHE A 100 1.32 -1.66 16.53
C PHE A 100 2.74 -1.81 16.01
N PHE A 101 3.67 -1.01 16.53
CA PHE A 101 4.99 -0.83 15.92
C PHE A 101 6.15 -1.25 16.85
N GLY A 102 5.87 -1.55 18.12
CA GLY A 102 6.86 -1.84 19.15
C GLY A 102 7.20 -0.63 20.01
N ASP A 103 7.80 -0.92 21.16
CA ASP A 103 8.12 0.11 22.18
C ASP A 103 9.14 1.15 21.67
N GLU A 104 9.97 0.80 20.72
CA GLU A 104 10.92 1.70 20.07
C GLU A 104 10.27 2.86 19.30
N PHE A 105 9.00 2.72 18.95
CA PHE A 105 8.23 3.80 18.32
C PHE A 105 7.46 4.68 19.29
N ARG A 106 7.56 4.38 20.60
CA ARG A 106 6.90 5.19 21.63
C ARG A 106 7.47 6.60 21.64
N GLY A 107 6.61 7.58 21.37
CA GLY A 107 6.98 8.99 21.33
C GLY A 107 7.59 9.46 19.99
N ARG A 108 7.78 8.57 19.02
CA ARG A 108 8.15 8.97 17.67
C ARG A 108 6.97 9.68 17.00
N PRO A 109 7.18 10.83 16.36
CA PRO A 109 6.16 11.51 15.60
C PRO A 109 5.71 10.61 14.43
N MET A 110 4.42 10.27 14.40
CA MET A 110 3.80 9.57 13.29
C MET A 110 2.55 10.31 12.86
N VAL A 111 2.33 10.37 11.56
CA VAL A 111 1.18 11.03 10.98
C VAL A 111 0.18 9.99 10.49
N PHE A 112 -1.01 10.00 11.07
CA PHE A 112 -2.10 9.15 10.61
C PHE A 112 -3.10 10.00 9.82
N ILE A 113 -3.33 9.58 8.57
CA ILE A 113 -4.24 10.24 7.65
C ILE A 113 -5.44 9.32 7.51
N GLY A 114 -6.53 9.66 8.18
CA GLY A 114 -7.80 8.94 8.11
C GLY A 114 -8.69 9.48 7.00
N GLU A 115 -9.95 9.03 6.96
CA GLU A 115 -11.06 9.60 6.19
C GLU A 115 -10.99 9.49 4.65
N SER A 116 -9.92 8.93 4.07
CA SER A 116 -9.86 8.71 2.63
C SER A 116 -10.76 7.53 2.20
N ARG A 117 -11.44 7.70 1.08
CA ARG A 117 -12.28 6.67 0.44
C ARG A 117 -11.70 6.19 -0.88
N SER A 118 -10.61 6.78 -1.31
CA SER A 118 -9.96 6.48 -2.59
C SER A 118 -8.47 6.85 -2.55
N THR A 119 -7.67 6.20 -3.41
CA THR A 119 -6.23 6.52 -3.52
C THR A 119 -5.97 7.97 -3.93
N TYR A 120 -6.90 8.60 -4.66
CA TYR A 120 -6.79 10.01 -5.00
C TYR A 120 -6.97 10.91 -3.77
N GLU A 121 -7.94 10.58 -2.91
CA GLU A 121 -8.13 11.26 -1.62
C GLU A 121 -6.96 11.01 -0.67
N ASP A 122 -6.39 9.78 -0.66
CA ASP A 122 -5.14 9.50 0.07
C ASP A 122 -4.04 10.50 -0.31
N GLY A 123 -3.86 10.72 -1.62
CA GLY A 123 -2.86 11.66 -2.13
C GLY A 123 -3.14 13.12 -1.72
N LEU A 124 -4.39 13.58 -1.86
CA LEU A 124 -4.79 14.94 -1.50
C LEU A 124 -4.60 15.21 -0.01
N LEU A 125 -5.12 14.32 0.84
CA LEU A 125 -5.01 14.46 2.30
C LEU A 125 -3.57 14.33 2.78
N ALA A 126 -2.77 13.46 2.14
CA ALA A 126 -1.36 13.34 2.44
C ALA A 126 -0.60 14.64 2.12
N LEU A 127 -0.85 15.25 0.97
CA LEU A 127 -0.26 16.55 0.62
C LEU A 127 -0.65 17.64 1.60
N GLU A 128 -1.92 17.71 1.96
CA GLU A 128 -2.43 18.71 2.91
C GLU A 128 -1.79 18.57 4.30
N ARG A 129 -1.67 17.33 4.79
CA ARG A 129 -1.18 17.06 6.15
C ARG A 129 0.33 17.09 6.28
N LEU A 130 1.05 16.59 5.26
CA LEU A 130 2.50 16.44 5.31
C LEU A 130 3.26 17.63 4.74
N GLN A 131 2.63 18.37 3.81
CA GLN A 131 3.20 19.57 3.16
C GLN A 131 4.66 19.37 2.72
N PRO A 132 4.95 18.33 1.88
CA PRO A 132 6.30 18.00 1.49
C PRO A 132 6.97 19.17 0.80
N ARG A 133 8.23 19.45 1.15
CA ARG A 133 9.00 20.55 0.56
C ARG A 133 9.66 20.09 -0.74
N SER A 134 9.95 21.05 -1.59
CA SER A 134 10.74 20.76 -2.80
C SER A 134 12.13 20.25 -2.41
N GLY A 135 12.52 19.13 -3.00
CA GLY A 135 13.81 18.48 -2.74
C GLY A 135 13.76 17.38 -1.67
N GLU A 136 12.68 17.26 -0.92
CA GLU A 136 12.51 16.14 0.02
C GLU A 136 12.33 14.80 -0.71
N THR A 137 12.93 13.76 -0.15
CA THR A 137 12.83 12.38 -0.61
C THR A 137 11.77 11.63 0.21
N TRP A 138 10.67 11.27 -0.43
CA TRP A 138 9.58 10.53 0.19
C TRP A 138 9.44 9.14 -0.43
N LEU A 139 9.52 8.10 0.40
CA LEU A 139 9.24 6.72 -0.04
C LEU A 139 7.73 6.46 -0.01
N LEU A 140 7.17 6.01 -1.12
CA LEU A 140 5.77 5.58 -1.21
C LEU A 140 5.70 4.06 -1.10
N VAL A 141 5.18 3.55 0.01
CA VAL A 141 5.07 2.12 0.31
C VAL A 141 3.65 1.62 0.03
N THR A 142 3.51 0.71 -0.90
CA THR A 142 2.23 0.02 -1.18
C THR A 142 2.48 -1.32 -1.88
N SER A 143 1.41 -2.12 -2.07
CA SER A 143 1.51 -3.38 -2.83
C SER A 143 1.96 -3.14 -4.26
N ALA A 144 2.84 -4.00 -4.77
CA ALA A 144 3.43 -3.88 -6.10
C ALA A 144 2.37 -3.79 -7.22
N TRP A 145 1.32 -4.60 -7.14
CA TRP A 145 0.19 -4.56 -8.07
C TRP A 145 -0.63 -3.26 -7.98
N HIS A 146 -0.59 -2.55 -6.85
CA HIS A 146 -1.27 -1.27 -6.64
C HIS A 146 -0.38 -0.05 -6.95
N MET A 147 0.94 -0.24 -6.98
CA MET A 147 1.92 0.83 -7.17
C MET A 147 1.67 1.68 -8.43
N PRO A 148 1.31 1.10 -9.59
CA PRO A 148 1.04 1.90 -10.79
C PRO A 148 -0.01 2.99 -10.56
N ARG A 149 -1.15 2.65 -9.97
CA ARG A 149 -2.21 3.63 -9.70
C ARG A 149 -1.82 4.62 -8.61
N ALA A 150 -1.21 4.15 -7.55
CA ALA A 150 -0.76 5.01 -6.45
C ALA A 150 0.27 6.02 -6.93
N TYR A 151 1.35 5.56 -7.55
CA TYR A 151 2.40 6.41 -8.08
C TYR A 151 1.87 7.44 -9.09
N GLY A 152 1.01 6.99 -10.01
CA GLY A 152 0.35 7.86 -10.98
C GLY A 152 -0.42 9.01 -10.32
N VAL A 153 -1.15 8.74 -9.22
CA VAL A 153 -1.86 9.76 -8.45
C VAL A 153 -0.89 10.78 -7.84
N PHE A 154 0.15 10.34 -7.13
CA PHE A 154 1.09 11.26 -6.50
C PHE A 154 1.82 12.12 -7.52
N ARG A 155 2.23 11.53 -8.66
CA ARG A 155 2.82 12.27 -9.78
C ARG A 155 1.86 13.32 -10.36
N GLN A 156 0.59 12.96 -10.54
CA GLN A 156 -0.45 13.88 -11.05
C GLN A 156 -0.70 15.03 -10.09
N LEU A 157 -0.58 14.80 -8.79
CA LEU A 157 -0.69 15.82 -7.75
C LEU A 157 0.60 16.67 -7.59
N GLY A 158 1.64 16.42 -8.38
CA GLY A 158 2.90 17.15 -8.36
C GLY A 158 3.88 16.72 -7.26
N TRP A 159 3.61 15.59 -6.58
CA TRP A 159 4.51 15.05 -5.57
C TRP A 159 5.40 13.95 -6.15
N ASN A 160 6.70 14.23 -6.23
CA ASN A 160 7.68 13.29 -6.74
C ASN A 160 8.13 12.31 -5.65
N VAL A 161 7.37 11.24 -5.47
CA VAL A 161 7.67 10.17 -4.52
C VAL A 161 8.57 9.11 -5.15
N VAL A 162 9.37 8.43 -4.32
CA VAL A 162 10.15 7.24 -4.70
C VAL A 162 9.32 6.00 -4.42
N PRO A 163 8.95 5.21 -5.44
CA PRO A 163 8.13 4.02 -5.23
C PRO A 163 8.89 2.94 -4.45
N TYR A 164 8.26 2.37 -3.44
CA TYR A 164 8.76 1.23 -2.67
C TYR A 164 7.70 0.11 -2.67
N PRO A 165 7.65 -0.69 -3.76
CA PRO A 165 6.68 -1.76 -3.90
C PRO A 165 6.99 -2.95 -2.99
N VAL A 166 5.94 -3.49 -2.37
CA VAL A 166 5.96 -4.69 -1.52
C VAL A 166 4.75 -5.57 -1.84
N ASP A 167 4.50 -6.64 -1.11
CA ASP A 167 3.29 -7.48 -1.26
C ASP A 167 3.07 -7.91 -2.72
N TYR A 168 4.13 -8.53 -3.31
CA TYR A 168 4.08 -9.06 -4.67
C TYR A 168 3.23 -10.32 -4.72
N LEU A 169 2.40 -10.44 -5.74
CA LEU A 169 1.60 -11.63 -6.01
C LEU A 169 2.30 -12.63 -6.93
N THR A 170 3.33 -12.16 -7.65
CA THR A 170 4.10 -13.00 -8.58
C THR A 170 5.57 -13.04 -8.20
N ALA A 171 6.25 -14.12 -8.58
CA ALA A 171 7.69 -14.29 -8.33
C ALA A 171 8.57 -13.70 -9.46
N GLY A 172 8.09 -12.64 -10.13
CA GLY A 172 8.79 -11.98 -11.23
C GLY A 172 8.32 -12.42 -12.62
N GLU A 173 7.83 -13.65 -12.77
CA GLU A 173 7.22 -14.15 -14.01
C GLU A 173 5.87 -14.80 -13.70
N PRO A 174 4.87 -14.67 -14.60
CA PRO A 174 3.58 -15.28 -14.38
C PRO A 174 3.67 -16.81 -14.63
N GLN A 175 3.40 -17.60 -13.61
CA GLN A 175 3.19 -19.03 -13.79
C GLN A 175 1.79 -19.28 -14.35
N LEU A 176 1.67 -19.25 -15.68
CA LEU A 176 0.37 -19.34 -16.37
C LEU A 176 -0.30 -20.70 -16.19
N LEU A 177 0.47 -21.77 -16.10
CA LEU A 177 -0.01 -23.13 -15.90
C LEU A 177 0.37 -23.55 -14.48
N ARG A 178 -0.56 -23.42 -13.56
CA ARG A 178 -0.37 -23.83 -12.17
C ARG A 178 -1.49 -24.75 -11.75
N PHE A 179 -1.12 -25.90 -11.20
CA PHE A 179 -2.06 -26.67 -10.40
C PHE A 179 -2.19 -25.97 -9.04
N ASP A 180 -3.30 -25.28 -8.79
CA ASP A 180 -3.62 -24.79 -7.46
C ASP A 180 -4.79 -25.59 -6.90
N PRO A 181 -4.60 -26.31 -5.79
CA PRO A 181 -5.67 -27.04 -5.14
C PRO A 181 -6.70 -26.14 -4.45
N ARG A 182 -6.52 -24.81 -4.52
CA ARG A 182 -7.37 -23.80 -3.86
C ARG A 182 -8.08 -22.90 -4.88
N PRO A 183 -9.11 -23.38 -5.59
CA PRO A 183 -9.78 -22.59 -6.63
C PRO A 183 -10.40 -21.28 -6.08
N GLY A 184 -10.79 -21.26 -4.80
CA GLY A 184 -11.30 -20.05 -4.15
C GLY A 184 -10.27 -18.91 -4.03
N ALA A 185 -8.99 -19.22 -3.89
CA ALA A 185 -7.92 -18.23 -3.87
C ALA A 185 -7.77 -17.56 -5.25
N LEU A 186 -7.83 -18.34 -6.32
CA LEU A 186 -7.77 -17.82 -7.70
C LEU A 186 -8.90 -16.82 -7.99
N LEU A 187 -10.11 -17.09 -7.49
CA LEU A 187 -11.25 -16.18 -7.67
C LEU A 187 -11.05 -14.87 -6.90
N GLY A 188 -10.50 -14.93 -5.69
CA GLY A 188 -10.17 -13.75 -4.90
C GLY A 188 -9.11 -12.88 -5.56
N ASP A 189 -8.08 -13.49 -6.11
CA ASP A 189 -7.02 -12.78 -6.83
C ASP A 189 -7.53 -12.21 -8.16
N LEU A 190 -8.44 -12.91 -8.84
CA LEU A 190 -9.07 -12.40 -10.05
C LEU A 190 -9.94 -11.15 -9.75
N ASP A 191 -10.78 -11.21 -8.71
CA ASP A 191 -11.60 -10.06 -8.28
C ASP A 191 -10.71 -8.85 -7.97
N ARG A 192 -9.61 -9.05 -7.24
CA ARG A 192 -8.63 -8.01 -6.91
C ARG A 192 -8.04 -7.39 -8.18
N MET A 193 -7.61 -8.20 -9.13
CA MET A 193 -6.99 -7.71 -10.37
C MET A 193 -7.99 -6.99 -11.27
N VAL A 194 -9.20 -7.51 -11.41
CA VAL A 194 -10.27 -6.84 -12.19
C VAL A 194 -10.60 -5.47 -11.61
N ARG A 195 -10.68 -5.36 -10.28
CA ARG A 195 -10.89 -4.07 -9.59
C ARG A 195 -9.74 -3.10 -9.82
N GLU A 196 -8.49 -3.55 -9.74
CA GLU A 196 -7.33 -2.68 -9.90
C GLU A 196 -7.21 -2.18 -11.35
N TRP A 197 -7.35 -3.06 -12.35
CA TRP A 197 -7.37 -2.65 -13.75
C TRP A 197 -8.53 -1.73 -14.08
N GLY A 198 -9.72 -2.01 -13.53
CA GLY A 198 -10.88 -1.14 -13.67
C GLY A 198 -10.65 0.23 -13.04
N ALA A 199 -10.05 0.26 -11.85
CA ALA A 199 -9.70 1.51 -11.18
C ALA A 199 -8.68 2.33 -11.99
N LEU A 200 -7.63 1.70 -12.51
CA LEU A 200 -6.65 2.36 -13.38
C LEU A 200 -7.33 3.04 -14.58
N LEU A 201 -8.20 2.32 -15.29
CA LEU A 201 -8.93 2.85 -16.42
C LEU A 201 -9.82 4.04 -16.05
N VAL A 202 -10.51 3.97 -14.91
CA VAL A 202 -11.35 5.08 -14.41
C VAL A 202 -10.48 6.28 -14.04
N TYR A 203 -9.32 6.07 -13.42
CA TYR A 203 -8.42 7.14 -13.00
C TYR A 203 -7.79 7.85 -14.20
N GLU A 204 -7.39 7.11 -15.25
CA GLU A 204 -6.93 7.70 -16.52
C GLU A 204 -8.02 8.57 -17.16
N ARG A 205 -9.22 8.03 -17.30
CA ARG A 205 -10.34 8.77 -17.95
C ARG A 205 -10.81 9.98 -17.16
N SER A 206 -10.65 9.95 -15.83
CA SER A 206 -11.00 11.08 -14.96
C SER A 206 -9.86 12.09 -14.76
N GLY A 207 -8.70 11.90 -15.39
CA GLY A 207 -7.54 12.79 -15.26
C GLY A 207 -6.86 12.73 -13.88
N ARG A 208 -7.14 11.70 -13.07
CA ARG A 208 -6.51 11.49 -11.76
C ARG A 208 -5.10 10.89 -11.86
N ILE A 209 -4.78 10.29 -12.98
CA ILE A 209 -3.45 9.86 -13.40
C ILE A 209 -3.26 10.24 -14.87
N ALA A 210 -2.01 10.44 -15.29
CA ALA A 210 -1.71 10.75 -16.69
C ALA A 210 -2.06 9.57 -17.60
N ALA A 211 -2.66 9.83 -18.75
CA ALA A 211 -2.95 8.82 -19.76
C ALA A 211 -1.64 8.23 -20.32
N GLY A 212 -1.50 6.91 -20.26
CA GLY A 212 -0.29 6.22 -20.73
C GLY A 212 0.98 6.54 -19.92
N GLY A 213 0.85 7.19 -18.78
CA GLY A 213 1.96 7.65 -17.92
C GLY A 213 2.55 6.60 -17.01
N LEU A 214 2.30 5.31 -17.31
CA LEU A 214 2.81 4.19 -16.51
C LEU A 214 3.59 3.20 -17.38
#